data_3a99daabddba03dba38ba63780d47985
#
_entry.id   3a99daabddba03dba38ba63780d47985
#
_cell.length_a   1.000
_cell.length_b   1.000
_cell.length_c   1.000
_cell.angle_alpha   90.00
_cell.angle_beta   90.00
_cell.angle_gamma   90.00
#
_symmetry.space_group_name_H-M   'P 1'
#
loop_
_entity.id
_entity.type
_entity.pdbx_description
1 polymer ?
#
loop_
_entity_poly.entity_id
_entity_poly.type
_entity_poly.pdbx_seq_one_letter_code
_entity_poly.pdbx_strand_id
1 'polypeptide(L)'
;MNVIPVDSWKEDMQVFQEAAKKYYAGELKRAEYKGISGKFGSYAQKGDEPKSMLRLRMPAGRLTREKMAFIAESVRKYAIDKIKFTTCQTVQLHNLGLEPVCRIMEDALKVGIVTVGGGGDFPRNTTCSPLSGIDADEYFNVMPYAEAGGQYAMQFINAEKMPRKYKIGFSSSPKNQSHATMRDLGFVARPDGKFDVYSAGGIGPNPKVGVKVGEAVEPQD
;
A
#
# COMPACT_ATOMS: atom_id res chain seq x y z
N MET A 1 -2.53 15.61 -13.40
CA MET A 1 -2.05 15.06 -12.11
C MET A 1 -0.61 14.64 -12.30
N ASN A 2 0.34 15.23 -11.57
CA ASN A 2 1.75 14.83 -11.66
C ASN A 2 1.92 13.46 -10.97
N VAL A 3 2.07 12.42 -11.76
CA VAL A 3 2.39 11.08 -11.27
C VAL A 3 3.89 11.04 -10.98
N ILE A 4 4.27 10.65 -9.75
CA ILE A 4 5.69 10.47 -9.41
C ILE A 4 6.23 9.30 -10.26
N PRO A 5 7.25 9.53 -11.08
CA PRO A 5 7.84 8.45 -11.87
C PRO A 5 8.37 7.34 -10.97
N VAL A 6 8.10 6.10 -11.33
CA VAL A 6 8.53 4.92 -10.55
C VAL A 6 10.05 4.91 -10.34
N ASP A 7 10.80 5.38 -11.34
CA ASP A 7 12.26 5.45 -11.28
C ASP A 7 12.81 6.46 -10.26
N SER A 8 12.03 7.46 -9.84
CA SER A 8 12.45 8.43 -8.82
C SER A 8 12.69 7.78 -7.44
N TRP A 9 12.19 6.58 -7.21
CA TRP A 9 12.40 5.86 -5.96
C TRP A 9 13.72 5.08 -5.90
N LYS A 10 14.50 5.02 -6.99
CA LYS A 10 15.77 4.27 -7.03
C LYS A 10 16.84 4.84 -6.09
N GLU A 11 16.95 6.16 -6.02
CA GLU A 11 17.92 6.81 -5.13
C GLU A 11 17.57 6.56 -3.65
N ASP A 12 16.30 6.69 -3.30
CA ASP A 12 15.79 6.38 -1.97
C ASP A 12 16.12 4.92 -1.55
N MET A 13 16.11 3.98 -2.50
CA MET A 13 16.40 2.57 -2.22
C MET A 13 17.87 2.30 -1.80
N GLN A 14 18.80 3.14 -2.16
CA GLN A 14 20.20 3.01 -1.71
C GLN A 14 20.29 3.11 -0.18
N VAL A 15 19.54 4.05 0.42
CA VAL A 15 19.45 4.21 1.88
C VAL A 15 18.93 2.93 2.54
N PHE A 16 17.92 2.31 1.94
CA PHE A 16 17.41 1.03 2.42
C PHE A 16 18.46 -0.08 2.35
N GLN A 17 19.15 -0.21 1.20
CA GLN A 17 20.12 -1.28 0.98
C GLN A 17 21.29 -1.21 1.95
N GLU A 18 21.80 0.00 2.23
CA GLU A 18 22.87 0.19 3.22
C GLU A 18 22.40 -0.18 4.63
N ALA A 19 21.22 0.25 5.03
CA ALA A 19 20.64 -0.11 6.32
C ALA A 19 20.39 -1.63 6.42
N ALA A 20 19.92 -2.26 5.33
CA ALA A 20 19.72 -3.69 5.27
C ALA A 20 21.04 -4.45 5.43
N LYS A 21 22.09 -4.06 4.70
CA LYS A 21 23.44 -4.68 4.84
C LYS A 21 23.90 -4.66 6.29
N LYS A 22 23.85 -3.51 6.95
CA LYS A 22 24.24 -3.35 8.37
C LYS A 22 23.39 -4.22 9.31
N TYR A 23 22.06 -4.26 9.07
CA TYR A 23 21.17 -5.09 9.88
C TYR A 23 21.47 -6.58 9.75
N TYR A 24 21.67 -7.07 8.53
CA TYR A 24 21.98 -8.49 8.30
C TYR A 24 23.41 -8.87 8.73
N ALA A 25 24.34 -7.92 8.81
CA ALA A 25 25.66 -8.09 9.39
C ALA A 25 25.68 -8.02 10.94
N GLY A 26 24.53 -7.72 11.58
CA GLY A 26 24.46 -7.55 13.03
C GLY A 26 24.96 -6.21 13.56
N GLU A 27 25.31 -5.27 12.68
CA GLU A 27 25.84 -3.94 13.02
C GLU A 27 24.73 -2.94 13.37
N LEU A 28 23.49 -3.20 12.97
CA LEU A 28 22.33 -2.34 13.21
C LEU A 28 21.28 -3.09 14.02
N LYS A 29 20.80 -2.51 15.12
CA LYS A 29 19.74 -3.12 15.94
C LYS A 29 18.41 -3.16 15.18
N ARG A 30 17.60 -4.17 15.46
CA ARG A 30 16.29 -4.38 14.84
C ARG A 30 15.37 -3.16 14.92
N ALA A 31 15.37 -2.42 16.03
CA ALA A 31 14.54 -1.24 16.21
C ALA A 31 14.97 -0.09 15.28
N GLU A 32 16.27 0.12 15.14
CA GLU A 32 16.85 1.14 14.27
C GLU A 32 16.58 0.80 12.80
N TYR A 33 16.84 -0.45 12.40
CA TYR A 33 16.51 -0.92 11.05
C TYR A 33 15.02 -0.75 10.73
N LYS A 34 14.13 -1.08 11.67
CA LYS A 34 12.68 -0.89 11.49
C LYS A 34 12.31 0.58 11.26
N GLY A 35 13.00 1.51 11.90
CA GLY A 35 12.81 2.95 11.72
C GLY A 35 13.08 3.38 10.28
N ILE A 36 14.12 2.84 9.66
CA ILE A 36 14.51 3.13 8.27
C ILE A 36 13.65 2.31 7.30
N SER A 37 13.65 1.00 7.46
CA SER A 37 13.05 0.05 6.50
C SER A 37 11.52 0.18 6.37
N GLY A 38 10.87 0.71 7.40
CA GLY A 38 9.42 0.90 7.41
C GLY A 38 8.94 1.79 6.26
N LYS A 39 9.64 2.88 5.93
CA LYS A 39 9.35 3.75 4.77
C LYS A 39 9.30 2.94 3.48
N PHE A 40 10.22 1.99 3.33
CA PHE A 40 10.37 1.17 2.12
C PHE A 40 9.44 -0.05 2.08
N GLY A 41 8.51 -0.16 3.03
CA GLY A 41 7.57 -1.28 3.11
C GLY A 41 8.18 -2.58 3.63
N SER A 42 9.40 -2.52 4.15
CA SER A 42 10.10 -3.68 4.72
C SER A 42 10.09 -3.63 6.24
N TYR A 43 9.99 -4.79 6.87
CA TYR A 43 10.02 -4.95 8.32
C TYR A 43 10.84 -6.14 8.74
N ALA A 44 11.77 -5.92 9.68
CA ALA A 44 12.46 -7.01 10.36
C ALA A 44 11.46 -7.92 11.08
N GLN A 45 11.51 -9.19 10.81
CA GLN A 45 10.69 -10.21 11.46
C GLN A 45 11.28 -10.64 12.80
N LYS A 46 10.44 -11.21 13.66
CA LYS A 46 10.89 -11.83 14.92
C LYS A 46 11.54 -13.17 14.60
N GLY A 47 12.61 -13.50 15.27
CA GLY A 47 13.37 -14.75 15.13
C GLY A 47 14.83 -14.55 15.48
N ASP A 48 15.58 -15.63 15.54
CA ASP A 48 16.99 -15.65 15.90
C ASP A 48 17.86 -15.18 14.72
N GLU A 49 17.44 -15.50 13.49
CA GLU A 49 18.08 -15.04 12.28
C GLU A 49 17.45 -13.75 11.75
N PRO A 50 18.26 -12.83 11.18
CA PRO A 50 17.71 -11.64 10.54
C PRO A 50 16.95 -12.00 9.27
N LYS A 51 15.64 -11.74 9.28
CA LYS A 51 14.74 -11.91 8.12
C LYS A 51 13.80 -10.72 8.02
N SER A 52 13.37 -10.42 6.80
CA SER A 52 12.46 -9.31 6.51
C SER A 52 11.17 -9.78 5.86
N MET A 53 10.11 -9.03 6.12
CA MET A 53 8.89 -9.02 5.34
C MET A 53 8.93 -7.82 4.39
N LEU A 54 8.58 -8.01 3.13
CA LEU A 54 8.41 -6.95 2.15
C LEU A 54 6.95 -6.83 1.73
N ARG A 55 6.42 -5.61 1.71
CA ARG A 55 5.05 -5.31 1.29
C ARG A 55 5.05 -4.65 -0.08
N LEU A 56 4.41 -5.30 -1.03
CA LEU A 56 4.18 -4.81 -2.38
C LEU A 56 2.86 -4.03 -2.40
N ARG A 57 2.91 -2.75 -2.78
CA ARG A 57 1.70 -1.93 -2.90
C ARG A 57 0.95 -2.28 -4.19
N MET A 58 -0.36 -2.39 -4.08
CA MET A 58 -1.28 -2.65 -5.18
C MET A 58 -2.40 -1.61 -5.10
N PRO A 59 -2.21 -0.40 -5.65
CA PRO A 59 -3.27 0.62 -5.64
C PRO A 59 -4.59 0.04 -6.14
N ALA A 60 -5.68 0.34 -5.45
CA ALA A 60 -7.00 -0.23 -5.67
C ALA A 60 -7.08 -1.78 -5.57
N GLY A 61 -6.06 -2.43 -5.03
CA GLY A 61 -5.97 -3.89 -5.00
C GLY A 61 -5.71 -4.53 -6.37
N ARG A 62 -5.45 -3.73 -7.41
CA ARG A 62 -5.32 -4.22 -8.79
C ARG A 62 -4.05 -5.01 -9.00
N LEU A 63 -4.20 -6.31 -9.17
CA LEU A 63 -3.13 -7.26 -9.44
C LEU A 63 -3.23 -7.72 -10.91
N THR A 64 -2.47 -7.05 -11.78
CA THR A 64 -2.42 -7.40 -13.20
C THR A 64 -1.71 -8.74 -13.43
N ARG A 65 -1.91 -9.35 -14.60
CA ARG A 65 -1.22 -10.58 -15.01
C ARG A 65 0.31 -10.45 -14.91
N GLU A 66 0.85 -9.31 -15.32
CA GLU A 66 2.29 -9.02 -15.28
C GLU A 66 2.80 -8.96 -13.84
N LYS A 67 2.11 -8.23 -12.94
CA LYS A 67 2.44 -8.17 -11.51
C LYS A 67 2.36 -9.55 -10.85
N MET A 68 1.35 -10.34 -11.20
CA MET A 68 1.20 -11.71 -10.69
C MET A 68 2.35 -12.59 -11.16
N ALA A 69 2.73 -12.52 -12.45
CA ALA A 69 3.86 -13.27 -13.00
C ALA A 69 5.16 -12.93 -12.29
N PHE A 70 5.44 -11.63 -12.09
CA PHE A 70 6.60 -11.15 -11.33
C PHE A 70 6.64 -11.72 -9.89
N ILE A 71 5.51 -11.69 -9.18
CA ILE A 71 5.42 -12.24 -7.82
C ILE A 71 5.68 -13.74 -7.83
N ALA A 72 5.06 -14.47 -8.74
CA ALA A 72 5.22 -15.93 -8.86
C ALA A 72 6.66 -16.32 -9.23
N GLU A 73 7.32 -15.56 -10.10
CA GLU A 73 8.73 -15.76 -10.43
C GLU A 73 9.64 -15.47 -9.24
N SER A 74 9.41 -14.36 -8.52
CA SER A 74 10.15 -14.01 -7.30
C SER A 74 10.03 -15.11 -6.24
N VAL A 75 8.83 -15.66 -6.06
CA VAL A 75 8.58 -16.76 -5.12
C VAL A 75 9.39 -18.00 -5.49
N ARG A 76 9.40 -18.39 -6.75
CA ARG A 76 10.18 -19.55 -7.22
C ARG A 76 11.69 -19.31 -7.13
N LYS A 77 12.15 -18.14 -7.60
CA LYS A 77 13.56 -17.80 -7.64
C LYS A 77 14.23 -17.77 -6.27
N TYR A 78 13.53 -17.22 -5.29
CA TYR A 78 14.06 -17.04 -3.93
C TYR A 78 13.49 -18.03 -2.91
N ALA A 79 12.80 -19.08 -3.36
CA ALA A 79 12.18 -20.11 -2.51
C ALA A 79 11.36 -19.51 -1.35
N ILE A 80 10.54 -18.50 -1.64
CA ILE A 80 9.74 -17.82 -0.63
C ILE A 80 8.64 -18.76 -0.15
N ASP A 81 8.68 -19.09 1.13
CA ASP A 81 7.81 -20.08 1.77
C ASP A 81 6.45 -19.49 2.22
N LYS A 82 6.34 -18.17 2.29
CA LYS A 82 5.15 -17.52 2.82
C LYS A 82 4.78 -16.22 2.11
N ILE A 83 3.57 -16.20 1.55
CA ILE A 83 2.92 -15.02 0.97
C ILE A 83 1.65 -14.72 1.77
N LYS A 84 1.30 -13.44 1.92
CA LYS A 84 0.02 -13.01 2.48
C LYS A 84 -0.63 -11.95 1.63
N PHE A 85 -1.90 -12.14 1.33
CA PHE A 85 -2.80 -11.07 0.90
C PHE A 85 -3.37 -10.38 2.13
N THR A 86 -3.44 -9.05 2.11
CA THR A 86 -3.83 -8.28 3.29
C THR A 86 -5.18 -7.61 3.11
N THR A 87 -5.83 -7.25 4.22
CA THR A 87 -7.08 -6.48 4.22
C THR A 87 -6.93 -5.06 3.66
N CYS A 88 -5.70 -4.58 3.45
CA CYS A 88 -5.41 -3.34 2.73
C CYS A 88 -5.06 -3.60 1.26
N GLN A 89 -5.44 -4.78 0.73
CA GLN A 89 -5.25 -5.15 -0.67
C GLN A 89 -3.79 -5.00 -1.13
N THR A 90 -2.85 -5.48 -0.32
CA THR A 90 -1.42 -5.56 -0.63
C THR A 90 -0.94 -6.99 -0.56
N VAL A 91 0.18 -7.28 -1.19
CA VAL A 91 0.86 -8.56 -1.08
C VAL A 91 2.06 -8.42 -0.15
N GLN A 92 2.26 -9.38 0.75
CA GLN A 92 3.43 -9.46 1.61
C GLN A 92 4.21 -10.73 1.29
N LEU A 93 5.52 -10.57 1.11
CA LEU A 93 6.49 -11.65 1.00
C LEU A 93 7.24 -11.74 2.33
N HIS A 94 7.33 -12.92 2.90
CA HIS A 94 7.90 -13.13 4.22
C HIS A 94 9.20 -13.93 4.17
N ASN A 95 9.93 -13.91 5.28
CA ASN A 95 11.15 -14.67 5.53
C ASN A 95 12.30 -14.39 4.54
N LEU A 96 12.33 -13.16 4.01
CA LEU A 96 13.33 -12.75 3.03
C LEU A 96 14.69 -12.50 3.69
N GLY A 97 15.75 -13.03 3.08
CA GLY A 97 17.13 -12.67 3.38
C GLY A 97 17.52 -11.32 2.75
N LEU A 98 18.79 -10.91 2.91
CA LEU A 98 19.32 -9.63 2.40
C LEU A 98 19.18 -9.50 0.88
N GLU A 99 19.67 -10.48 0.13
CA GLU A 99 19.66 -10.41 -1.34
C GLU A 99 18.20 -10.39 -1.87
N PRO A 100 17.31 -11.34 -1.51
CA PRO A 100 15.93 -11.31 -1.97
C PRO A 100 15.19 -10.01 -1.66
N VAL A 101 15.31 -9.44 -0.45
CA VAL A 101 14.57 -8.23 -0.10
C VAL A 101 15.01 -7.02 -0.93
N CYS A 102 16.31 -6.87 -1.20
CA CYS A 102 16.84 -5.79 -2.04
C CYS A 102 16.47 -5.99 -3.52
N ARG A 103 16.71 -7.18 -4.06
CA ARG A 103 16.47 -7.46 -5.48
C ARG A 103 14.99 -7.40 -5.87
N ILE A 104 14.11 -7.97 -5.04
CA ILE A 104 12.65 -7.90 -5.30
C ILE A 104 12.17 -6.46 -5.26
N MET A 105 12.67 -5.64 -4.33
CA MET A 105 12.31 -4.23 -4.25
C MET A 105 12.68 -3.45 -5.51
N GLU A 106 13.89 -3.67 -6.05
CA GLU A 106 14.36 -3.05 -7.30
C GLU A 106 13.57 -3.55 -8.51
N ASP A 107 13.46 -4.88 -8.66
CA ASP A 107 12.82 -5.49 -9.83
C ASP A 107 11.33 -5.22 -9.88
N ALA A 108 10.67 -5.03 -8.73
CA ALA A 108 9.26 -4.67 -8.62
C ALA A 108 8.92 -3.36 -9.36
N LEU A 109 9.86 -2.40 -9.39
CA LEU A 109 9.67 -1.14 -10.12
C LEU A 109 9.47 -1.37 -11.63
N LYS A 110 10.13 -2.37 -12.21
CA LYS A 110 10.04 -2.70 -13.65
C LYS A 110 8.62 -3.08 -14.09
N VAL A 111 7.83 -3.60 -13.16
CA VAL A 111 6.42 -3.97 -13.37
C VAL A 111 5.44 -2.99 -12.71
N GLY A 112 5.90 -1.80 -12.34
CA GLY A 112 5.09 -0.76 -11.73
C GLY A 112 4.62 -1.08 -10.31
N ILE A 113 5.34 -1.92 -9.58
CA ILE A 113 5.09 -2.17 -8.16
C ILE A 113 6.03 -1.32 -7.31
N VAL A 114 5.48 -0.47 -6.48
CA VAL A 114 6.22 0.35 -5.52
C VAL A 114 6.07 -0.22 -4.12
N THR A 115 7.16 -0.27 -3.35
CA THR A 115 7.14 -0.71 -1.96
C THR A 115 7.18 0.46 -0.98
N VAL A 116 7.69 1.61 -1.41
CA VAL A 116 7.79 2.84 -0.60
C VAL A 116 6.41 3.27 -0.10
N GLY A 117 6.32 3.69 1.15
CA GLY A 117 5.06 3.97 1.85
C GLY A 117 4.25 2.70 2.19
N GLY A 118 4.76 1.51 1.90
CA GLY A 118 4.12 0.26 2.29
C GLY A 118 4.12 0.01 3.81
N GLY A 119 4.95 0.72 4.55
CA GLY A 119 5.03 0.69 6.00
C GLY A 119 5.19 2.08 6.60
N GLY A 120 5.44 2.17 7.91
CA GLY A 120 5.61 3.43 8.61
C GLY A 120 4.35 4.28 8.71
N ASP A 121 4.53 5.53 9.10
CA ASP A 121 3.46 6.52 9.24
C ASP A 121 3.39 7.42 8.00
N PHE A 122 2.93 6.81 6.91
CA PHE A 122 2.80 7.38 5.57
C PHE A 122 1.45 7.04 4.96
N PRO A 123 1.06 7.68 3.85
CA PRO A 123 -0.07 7.24 3.03
C PRO A 123 0.13 5.78 2.61
N ARG A 124 -0.83 4.95 3.03
CA ARG A 124 -0.78 3.51 2.78
C ARG A 124 -1.44 3.17 1.45
N ASN A 125 -1.49 1.89 1.13
CA ASN A 125 -2.19 1.43 -0.07
C ASN A 125 -3.65 1.89 -0.06
N THR A 126 -4.12 2.46 -1.16
CA THR A 126 -5.52 2.82 -1.36
C THR A 126 -6.31 1.55 -1.65
N THR A 127 -7.45 1.40 -0.98
CA THR A 127 -8.35 0.25 -1.15
C THR A 127 -9.55 0.60 -2.02
N CYS A 128 -10.10 -0.42 -2.66
CA CYS A 128 -11.25 -0.30 -3.55
C CYS A 128 -12.24 -1.45 -3.28
N SER A 129 -13.50 -1.30 -3.66
CA SER A 129 -14.42 -2.44 -3.73
C SER A 129 -13.80 -3.54 -4.60
N PRO A 130 -13.69 -4.79 -4.10
CA PRO A 130 -12.93 -5.84 -4.79
C PRO A 130 -13.55 -6.27 -6.12
N LEU A 131 -14.83 -6.01 -6.31
CA LEU A 131 -15.58 -6.30 -7.55
C LEU A 131 -15.86 -5.03 -8.38
N SER A 132 -15.20 -3.91 -8.08
CA SER A 132 -15.44 -2.67 -8.84
C SER A 132 -15.08 -2.84 -10.32
N GLY A 133 -15.98 -2.43 -11.17
CA GLY A 133 -15.93 -2.60 -12.62
C GLY A 133 -16.62 -3.87 -13.13
N ILE A 134 -17.08 -4.78 -12.24
CA ILE A 134 -17.75 -6.04 -12.61
C ILE A 134 -18.97 -6.38 -11.74
N ASP A 135 -19.19 -5.67 -10.63
CA ASP A 135 -20.37 -5.88 -9.77
C ASP A 135 -21.60 -5.27 -10.43
N ALA A 136 -22.62 -6.10 -10.71
CA ALA A 136 -23.87 -5.64 -11.32
C ALA A 136 -24.66 -4.62 -10.48
N ASP A 137 -24.41 -4.60 -9.16
CA ASP A 137 -25.07 -3.71 -8.21
C ASP A 137 -24.23 -2.47 -7.86
N GLU A 138 -23.08 -2.27 -8.50
CA GLU A 138 -22.31 -1.05 -8.26
C GLU A 138 -22.94 0.17 -8.94
N TYR A 139 -22.79 1.34 -8.32
CA TYR A 139 -23.26 2.57 -8.94
C TYR A 139 -22.38 3.00 -10.12
N PHE A 140 -21.06 2.86 -9.95
CA PHE A 140 -20.08 3.02 -11.02
C PHE A 140 -18.72 2.43 -10.61
N ASN A 141 -17.86 2.22 -11.60
CA ASN A 141 -16.50 1.71 -11.40
C ASN A 141 -15.64 2.76 -10.69
N VAL A 142 -15.28 2.50 -9.42
CA VAL A 142 -14.43 3.40 -8.61
C VAL A 142 -12.94 3.05 -8.67
N MET A 143 -12.55 2.00 -9.36
CA MET A 143 -11.14 1.57 -9.45
C MET A 143 -10.22 2.65 -10.03
N PRO A 144 -10.56 3.38 -11.13
CA PRO A 144 -9.73 4.44 -11.66
C PRO A 144 -9.46 5.57 -10.63
N TYR A 145 -10.47 5.92 -9.85
CA TYR A 145 -10.34 6.95 -8.80
C TYR A 145 -9.46 6.47 -7.64
N ALA A 146 -9.60 5.21 -7.24
CA ALA A 146 -8.76 4.63 -6.20
C ALA A 146 -7.29 4.52 -6.64
N GLU A 147 -7.02 4.22 -7.92
CA GLU A 147 -5.66 4.23 -8.48
C GLU A 147 -5.11 5.66 -8.51
N ALA A 148 -5.87 6.63 -8.99
CA ALA A 148 -5.49 8.04 -9.05
C ALA A 148 -5.23 8.61 -7.65
N GLY A 149 -6.13 8.37 -6.69
CA GLY A 149 -5.96 8.78 -5.29
C GLY A 149 -4.73 8.13 -4.64
N GLY A 150 -4.44 6.86 -4.98
CA GLY A 150 -3.24 6.17 -4.53
C GLY A 150 -1.95 6.80 -5.08
N GLN A 151 -1.95 7.19 -6.34
CA GLN A 151 -0.82 7.89 -6.98
C GLN A 151 -0.63 9.29 -6.40
N TYR A 152 -1.72 10.04 -6.24
CA TYR A 152 -1.70 11.37 -5.61
C TYR A 152 -1.11 11.33 -4.20
N ALA A 153 -1.53 10.36 -3.40
CA ALA A 153 -1.05 10.20 -2.02
C ALA A 153 0.46 9.91 -1.92
N MET A 154 1.09 9.38 -2.99
CA MET A 154 2.53 9.07 -2.99
C MET A 154 3.40 10.33 -2.85
N GLN A 155 2.97 11.49 -3.34
CA GLN A 155 3.74 12.74 -3.25
C GLN A 155 3.97 13.20 -1.79
N PHE A 156 3.13 12.78 -0.85
CA PHE A 156 3.26 13.15 0.56
C PHE A 156 4.26 12.27 1.34
N ILE A 157 4.81 11.22 0.74
CA ILE A 157 5.74 10.31 1.46
C ILE A 157 7.05 11.01 1.82
N ASN A 158 7.55 11.91 0.97
CA ASN A 158 8.77 12.68 1.23
C ASN A 158 8.48 14.12 1.68
N ALA A 159 7.28 14.62 1.45
CA ALA A 159 6.92 16.00 1.72
C ALA A 159 6.42 16.24 3.15
N GLU A 160 5.70 15.26 3.73
CA GLU A 160 4.99 15.45 4.99
C GLU A 160 5.26 14.33 6.00
N LYS A 161 5.57 14.73 7.23
CA LYS A 161 5.60 13.80 8.37
C LYS A 161 4.18 13.62 8.91
N MET A 162 3.56 12.50 8.58
CA MET A 162 2.24 12.19 9.11
C MET A 162 2.30 11.73 10.57
N PRO A 163 1.32 12.10 11.41
CA PRO A 163 1.27 11.67 12.81
C PRO A 163 1.05 10.15 12.92
N ARG A 164 0.42 9.56 11.90
CA ARG A 164 0.11 8.12 11.83
C ARG A 164 -0.07 7.68 10.37
N LYS A 165 -0.06 6.36 10.13
CA LYS A 165 -0.42 5.78 8.83
C LYS A 165 -1.79 6.30 8.37
N TYR A 166 -1.87 6.76 7.13
CA TYR A 166 -3.06 7.31 6.52
C TYR A 166 -3.63 6.33 5.48
N LYS A 167 -4.88 5.96 5.63
CA LYS A 167 -5.55 4.97 4.78
C LYS A 167 -6.71 5.60 4.02
N ILE A 168 -6.76 5.34 2.73
CA ILE A 168 -7.82 5.81 1.83
C ILE A 168 -8.58 4.61 1.29
N GLY A 169 -9.89 4.72 1.18
CA GLY A 169 -10.74 3.67 0.64
C GLY A 169 -11.86 4.18 -0.22
N PHE A 170 -12.14 3.46 -1.31
CA PHE A 170 -13.22 3.75 -2.24
C PHE A 170 -14.22 2.60 -2.26
N SER A 171 -15.51 2.90 -2.12
CA SER A 171 -16.60 1.93 -2.25
C SER A 171 -17.46 2.26 -3.46
N SER A 172 -17.73 1.25 -4.30
CA SER A 172 -18.54 1.40 -5.52
C SER A 172 -20.05 1.43 -5.26
N SER A 173 -20.47 1.19 -4.01
CA SER A 173 -21.88 1.15 -3.63
C SER A 173 -22.07 1.32 -2.11
N PRO A 174 -23.30 1.50 -1.61
CA PRO A 174 -23.62 1.56 -0.17
C PRO A 174 -23.27 0.27 0.58
N LYS A 175 -23.06 -0.86 -0.11
CA LYS A 175 -22.60 -2.12 0.52
C LYS A 175 -21.26 -1.94 1.24
N ASN A 176 -20.49 -0.89 0.89
CA ASN A 176 -19.25 -0.49 1.56
C ASN A 176 -18.26 -1.64 1.75
N GLN A 177 -18.10 -2.47 0.72
CA GLN A 177 -17.26 -3.68 0.75
C GLN A 177 -15.79 -3.40 1.07
N SER A 178 -15.27 -2.23 0.69
CA SER A 178 -13.91 -1.78 1.02
C SER A 178 -13.79 -1.22 2.44
N HIS A 179 -14.91 -1.12 3.19
CA HIS A 179 -14.98 -0.42 4.47
C HIS A 179 -14.48 1.03 4.38
N ALA A 180 -14.84 1.74 3.31
CA ALA A 180 -14.43 3.12 3.06
C ALA A 180 -14.79 4.05 4.22
N THR A 181 -15.99 3.90 4.81
CA THR A 181 -16.44 4.69 5.96
C THR A 181 -15.64 4.44 7.25
N MET A 182 -14.77 3.43 7.29
CA MET A 182 -13.90 3.10 8.42
C MET A 182 -12.41 3.36 8.09
N ARG A 183 -12.15 4.27 7.15
CA ARG A 183 -10.79 4.72 6.79
C ARG A 183 -10.56 6.14 7.26
N ASP A 184 -9.28 6.58 7.26
CA ASP A 184 -8.93 7.97 7.56
C ASP A 184 -9.58 8.91 6.54
N LEU A 185 -9.69 8.48 5.28
CA LEU A 185 -10.46 9.11 4.21
C LEU A 185 -11.20 8.05 3.40
N GLY A 186 -12.50 8.21 3.24
CA GLY A 186 -13.37 7.27 2.56
C GLY A 186 -14.27 7.93 1.53
N PHE A 187 -14.37 7.32 0.36
CA PHE A 187 -15.24 7.72 -0.74
C PHE A 187 -16.25 6.64 -1.00
N VAL A 188 -17.54 6.96 -0.92
CA VAL A 188 -18.64 6.04 -1.20
C VAL A 188 -19.37 6.54 -2.42
N ALA A 189 -19.41 5.73 -3.47
CA ALA A 189 -20.13 6.05 -4.70
C ALA A 189 -21.64 6.25 -4.45
N ARG A 190 -22.23 7.15 -5.22
CA ARG A 190 -23.64 7.51 -5.25
C ARG A 190 -24.25 7.18 -6.62
N PRO A 191 -25.57 6.98 -6.71
CA PRO A 191 -26.23 6.69 -7.98
C PRO A 191 -26.19 7.85 -8.99
N ASP A 192 -25.92 9.08 -8.52
CA ASP A 192 -25.77 10.28 -9.35
C ASP A 192 -24.35 10.45 -9.94
N GLY A 193 -23.47 9.44 -9.80
CA GLY A 193 -22.09 9.48 -10.32
C GLY A 193 -21.09 10.21 -9.44
N LYS A 194 -21.49 10.67 -8.26
CA LYS A 194 -20.70 11.45 -7.31
C LYS A 194 -20.27 10.61 -6.11
N PHE A 195 -19.52 11.22 -5.19
CA PHE A 195 -19.11 10.58 -3.95
C PHE A 195 -19.68 11.25 -2.71
N ASP A 196 -20.08 10.45 -1.73
CA ASP A 196 -20.10 10.86 -0.34
C ASP A 196 -18.70 10.64 0.27
N VAL A 197 -18.19 11.66 0.94
CA VAL A 197 -16.84 11.64 1.51
C VAL A 197 -16.91 11.56 3.02
N TYR A 198 -16.13 10.63 3.59
CA TYR A 198 -16.04 10.37 5.02
C TYR A 198 -14.61 10.59 5.50
N SER A 199 -14.43 11.12 6.70
CA SER A 199 -13.13 11.30 7.32
C SER A 199 -13.11 10.85 8.77
N ALA A 200 -11.90 10.64 9.32
CA ALA A 200 -11.64 10.22 10.70
C ALA A 200 -12.23 8.87 11.11
N GLY A 201 -12.47 7.97 10.16
CA GLY A 201 -12.80 6.57 10.45
C GLY A 201 -11.54 5.76 10.80
N GLY A 202 -11.74 4.62 11.46
CA GLY A 202 -10.61 3.74 11.79
C GLY A 202 -11.04 2.44 12.44
N ILE A 203 -10.23 1.40 12.20
CA ILE A 203 -10.34 0.10 12.85
C ILE A 203 -9.05 -0.09 13.66
N GLY A 204 -9.14 0.12 14.96
CA GLY A 204 -8.04 0.02 15.90
C GLY A 204 -8.57 -0.32 17.30
N PRO A 205 -7.81 -0.04 18.37
CA PRO A 205 -8.28 -0.27 19.74
C PRO A 205 -9.59 0.47 20.08
N ASN A 206 -9.81 1.62 19.44
CA ASN A 206 -11.05 2.41 19.56
C ASN A 206 -11.64 2.57 18.15
N PRO A 207 -12.37 1.57 17.62
CA PRO A 207 -12.90 1.63 16.26
C PRO A 207 -14.01 2.70 16.18
N LYS A 208 -13.99 3.46 15.06
CA LYS A 208 -15.01 4.47 14.75
C LYS A 208 -15.36 4.46 13.27
N VAL A 209 -16.61 4.70 12.99
CA VAL A 209 -17.06 5.08 11.65
C VAL A 209 -16.69 6.55 11.43
N GLY A 210 -16.24 6.88 10.23
CA GLY A 210 -15.92 8.25 9.84
C GLY A 210 -17.16 9.16 9.85
N VAL A 211 -16.91 10.45 9.99
CA VAL A 211 -17.93 11.47 9.84
C VAL A 211 -18.04 11.86 8.36
N LYS A 212 -19.25 12.02 7.83
CA LYS A 212 -19.46 12.54 6.48
C LYS A 212 -19.03 14.00 6.45
N VAL A 213 -18.03 14.31 5.63
CA VAL A 213 -17.43 15.64 5.48
C VAL A 213 -17.72 16.26 4.12
N GLY A 214 -18.19 15.47 3.16
CA GLY A 214 -18.62 15.92 1.84
C GLY A 214 -19.81 15.09 1.36
N GLU A 215 -20.77 15.76 0.70
CA GLU A 215 -21.92 15.12 0.09
C GLU A 215 -21.99 15.50 -1.38
N ALA A 216 -22.25 14.51 -2.24
CA ALA A 216 -22.34 14.69 -3.69
C ALA A 216 -21.12 15.41 -4.32
N VAL A 217 -19.92 15.06 -3.86
CA VAL A 217 -18.66 15.62 -4.38
C VAL A 217 -18.40 15.05 -5.77
N GLU A 218 -18.10 15.93 -6.72
CA GLU A 218 -17.76 15.55 -8.10
C GLU A 218 -16.43 14.75 -8.11
N PRO A 219 -16.30 13.73 -8.97
CA PRO A 219 -15.09 12.92 -9.02
C PRO A 219 -13.81 13.65 -9.43
N GLN A 220 -13.94 14.81 -10.06
CA GLN A 220 -12.82 15.66 -10.48
C GLN A 220 -12.36 16.64 -9.40
N ASP A 221 -13.13 16.88 -8.35
CA ASP A 221 -12.84 17.79 -7.25
C ASP A 221 -12.07 17.10 -6.13
#